data_bdc98ba1829beca400a3db1bad8db0f9
#
_entry.id   bdc98ba1829beca400a3db1bad8db0f9
#
_cell.length_a   1.000
_cell.length_b   1.000
_cell.length_c   1.000
_cell.angle_alpha   90.00
_cell.angle_beta   90.00
_cell.angle_gamma   90.00
#
_symmetry.space_group_name_H-M   'P 1'
#
loop_
_entity.id
_entity.type
_entity.pdbx_description
1 polymer ?
#
loop_
_entity_poly.entity_id
_entity_poly.type
_entity_poly.pdbx_seq_one_letter_code
_entity_poly.pdbx_strand_id
1 'polypeptide(L)'
;LSPPSLALPTPSPAPSLEPSLEPEEGSYFDNALFVGDSIMEGIRQYVAVQRQEGELLGTAQFLTTTMGVSLADLVGDRDNGVRFSYQGEERPLEDIVADIAPRRVFLLLGLNDLASDQDPVITDIVGRYIRLIDSLQTACPGVECVIITNPPKVASQWLPDYTANRRFGNALIQELVDGLTQMCRENNIPYVDAYEGLKNENGALPDAYCRDGYIHLNHQGAAVVVEALEAFAEGR
;
A
#
# COMPACT_ATOMS: atom_id res chain seq x y z
N LEU A 1 -0.80 49.93 58.23
CA LEU A 1 -1.30 48.53 58.17
C LEU A 1 -1.54 48.18 56.70
N SER A 2 -0.60 47.37 56.08
CA SER A 2 -0.72 46.86 54.73
C SER A 2 -1.49 45.55 54.76
N PRO A 3 -2.35 45.24 53.78
CA PRO A 3 -3.10 43.99 53.73
C PRO A 3 -2.21 42.81 53.30
N PRO A 4 -2.53 41.59 53.74
CA PRO A 4 -1.76 40.37 53.41
C PRO A 4 -1.93 40.01 51.91
N SER A 5 -0.80 39.71 51.27
CA SER A 5 -0.74 39.16 49.91
C SER A 5 -1.24 37.72 49.91
N LEU A 6 -2.32 37.43 49.19
CA LEU A 6 -2.81 36.11 48.89
C LEU A 6 -1.98 35.53 47.74
N ALA A 7 -1.12 34.55 48.04
CA ALA A 7 -0.45 33.73 47.03
C ALA A 7 -1.44 32.79 46.35
N LEU A 8 -1.54 32.87 45.03
CA LEU A 8 -2.30 31.91 44.21
C LEU A 8 -1.58 30.52 44.20
N PRO A 9 -2.29 29.39 44.26
CA PRO A 9 -1.67 28.09 44.16
C PRO A 9 -1.10 27.86 42.73
N THR A 10 0.13 27.39 42.66
CA THR A 10 0.79 26.95 41.45
C THR A 10 0.03 25.79 40.84
N PRO A 11 -0.30 25.78 39.53
CA PRO A 11 -0.93 24.63 38.91
C PRO A 11 0.05 23.42 38.94
N SER A 12 -0.46 22.29 39.40
CA SER A 12 0.23 21.00 39.32
C SER A 12 0.43 20.59 37.87
N PRO A 13 1.61 20.09 37.45
CA PRO A 13 1.80 19.61 36.11
C PRO A 13 0.83 18.47 35.82
N ALA A 14 0.11 18.58 34.70
CA ALA A 14 -0.72 17.50 34.18
C ALA A 14 0.15 16.27 33.88
N PRO A 15 -0.34 15.05 34.16
CA PRO A 15 0.40 13.86 33.82
C PRO A 15 0.60 13.79 32.30
N SER A 16 1.85 13.77 31.88
CA SER A 16 2.26 13.49 30.51
C SER A 16 1.88 12.03 30.23
N LEU A 17 0.81 11.81 29.48
CA LEU A 17 0.51 10.51 28.88
C LEU A 17 1.46 10.33 27.70
N GLU A 18 2.69 9.90 27.96
CA GLU A 18 3.46 9.22 26.93
C GLU A 18 2.74 7.91 26.63
N PRO A 19 2.38 7.61 25.36
CA PRO A 19 1.88 6.30 25.03
C PRO A 19 3.03 5.32 25.33
N SER A 20 2.86 4.48 26.36
CA SER A 20 3.73 3.34 26.57
C SER A 20 3.49 2.39 25.39
N LEU A 21 4.42 2.36 24.47
CA LEU A 21 4.51 1.31 23.47
C LEU A 21 4.91 0.03 24.22
N GLU A 22 3.92 -0.71 24.73
CA GLU A 22 4.14 -2.09 25.10
C GLU A 22 4.65 -2.81 23.84
N PRO A 23 5.70 -3.63 23.93
CA PRO A 23 6.15 -4.40 22.78
C PRO A 23 4.98 -5.25 22.28
N GLU A 24 4.64 -5.12 21.00
CA GLU A 24 3.57 -5.90 20.39
C GLU A 24 3.96 -7.38 20.47
N GLU A 25 3.22 -8.17 21.26
CA GLU A 25 3.32 -9.62 21.21
C GLU A 25 2.73 -10.08 19.86
N GLY A 26 3.54 -10.71 18.99
CA GLY A 26 3.11 -11.23 17.69
C GLY A 26 3.85 -10.59 16.51
N SER A 27 3.40 -10.89 15.31
CA SER A 27 3.94 -10.35 14.06
C SER A 27 3.47 -8.90 13.85
N TYR A 28 4.34 -8.05 13.29
CA TYR A 28 3.97 -6.70 12.83
C TYR A 28 2.77 -6.73 11.85
N PHE A 29 2.61 -7.85 11.14
CA PHE A 29 1.55 -8.06 10.15
C PHE A 29 0.27 -8.68 10.73
N ASP A 30 0.20 -8.93 12.04
CA ASP A 30 -1.02 -9.44 12.65
C ASP A 30 -2.15 -8.43 12.54
N ASN A 31 -3.32 -8.93 12.13
CA ASN A 31 -4.49 -8.11 11.81
C ASN A 31 -4.18 -7.00 10.77
N ALA A 32 -3.27 -7.27 9.83
CA ALA A 32 -3.06 -6.39 8.68
C ALA A 32 -3.92 -6.82 7.49
N LEU A 33 -4.25 -5.86 6.61
CA LEU A 33 -4.95 -6.08 5.37
C LEU A 33 -4.10 -5.60 4.20
N PHE A 34 -3.78 -6.47 3.26
CA PHE A 34 -3.10 -6.13 2.01
C PHE A 34 -4.14 -5.92 0.91
N VAL A 35 -4.14 -4.76 0.29
CA VAL A 35 -5.10 -4.38 -0.75
C VAL A 35 -4.36 -4.05 -2.04
N GLY A 36 -4.80 -4.63 -3.14
CA GLY A 36 -4.19 -4.36 -4.44
C GLY A 36 -4.83 -5.09 -5.61
N ASP A 37 -4.19 -4.92 -6.75
CA ASP A 37 -4.60 -5.51 -8.03
C ASP A 37 -3.92 -6.87 -8.31
N SER A 38 -3.75 -7.21 -9.59
CA SER A 38 -3.13 -8.45 -10.03
C SER A 38 -1.68 -8.63 -9.58
N ILE A 39 -0.96 -7.57 -9.25
CA ILE A 39 0.40 -7.65 -8.67
C ILE A 39 0.31 -8.17 -7.24
N MET A 40 -0.56 -7.57 -6.42
CA MET A 40 -0.82 -8.02 -5.05
C MET A 40 -1.36 -9.44 -5.02
N GLU A 41 -2.18 -9.83 -6.00
CA GLU A 41 -2.66 -11.22 -6.14
C GLU A 41 -1.50 -12.21 -6.32
N GLY A 42 -0.47 -11.85 -7.08
CA GLY A 42 0.75 -12.67 -7.22
C GLY A 42 1.49 -12.83 -5.88
N ILE A 43 1.58 -11.76 -5.09
CA ILE A 43 2.18 -11.78 -3.75
C ILE A 43 1.33 -12.65 -2.81
N ARG A 44 0.00 -12.51 -2.82
CA ARG A 44 -0.92 -13.34 -2.03
C ARG A 44 -0.73 -14.83 -2.33
N GLN A 45 -0.61 -15.20 -3.61
CA GLN A 45 -0.39 -16.59 -4.02
C GLN A 45 0.93 -17.13 -3.48
N TYR A 46 2.01 -16.35 -3.54
CA TYR A 46 3.29 -16.72 -2.95
C TYR A 46 3.17 -16.93 -1.44
N VAL A 47 2.60 -15.97 -0.71
CA VAL A 47 2.42 -16.05 0.75
C VAL A 47 1.56 -17.26 1.13
N ALA A 48 0.49 -17.56 0.38
CA ALA A 48 -0.36 -18.71 0.64
C ALA A 48 0.39 -20.06 0.49
N VAL A 49 1.36 -20.14 -0.43
CA VAL A 49 2.24 -21.32 -0.56
C VAL A 49 3.19 -21.40 0.63
N GLN A 50 3.86 -20.31 0.98
CA GLN A 50 4.86 -20.29 2.07
C GLN A 50 4.22 -20.55 3.44
N ARG A 51 2.98 -20.13 3.64
CA ARG A 51 2.22 -20.39 4.89
C ARG A 51 1.90 -21.87 5.14
N GLN A 52 2.14 -22.74 4.18
CA GLN A 52 2.08 -24.20 4.41
C GLN A 52 3.26 -24.71 5.26
N GLU A 53 4.36 -23.95 5.30
CA GLU A 53 5.60 -24.29 5.99
C GLU A 53 5.94 -23.36 7.18
N GLY A 54 5.22 -22.23 7.32
CA GLY A 54 5.47 -21.24 8.37
C GLY A 54 4.44 -20.12 8.42
N GLU A 55 4.65 -19.13 9.30
CA GLU A 55 3.72 -18.01 9.54
C GLU A 55 4.14 -16.72 8.80
N LEU A 56 4.43 -16.82 7.50
CA LEU A 56 4.86 -15.67 6.72
C LEU A 56 3.82 -14.55 6.75
N LEU A 57 4.23 -13.33 7.12
CA LEU A 57 3.39 -12.15 7.32
C LEU A 57 2.25 -12.38 8.34
N GLY A 58 2.48 -13.19 9.38
CA GLY A 58 1.54 -13.40 10.49
C GLY A 58 0.13 -13.75 10.04
N THR A 59 -0.87 -13.14 10.67
CA THR A 59 -2.29 -13.35 10.37
C THR A 59 -2.86 -12.41 9.30
N ALA A 60 -2.00 -11.70 8.55
CA ALA A 60 -2.44 -10.76 7.53
C ALA A 60 -3.41 -11.37 6.52
N GLN A 61 -4.44 -10.60 6.16
CA GLN A 61 -5.42 -10.92 5.13
C GLN A 61 -5.07 -10.20 3.83
N PHE A 62 -5.58 -10.73 2.70
CA PHE A 62 -5.37 -10.16 1.37
C PHE A 62 -6.72 -9.92 0.70
N LEU A 63 -6.92 -8.70 0.23
CA LEU A 63 -8.07 -8.28 -0.55
C LEU A 63 -7.57 -7.86 -1.93
N THR A 64 -7.67 -8.77 -2.87
CA THR A 64 -7.09 -8.62 -4.20
C THR A 64 -8.12 -8.79 -5.29
N THR A 65 -7.83 -8.25 -6.46
CA THR A 65 -8.62 -8.48 -7.67
C THR A 65 -7.71 -8.90 -8.82
N THR A 66 -8.17 -9.85 -9.62
CA THR A 66 -7.50 -10.26 -10.85
C THR A 66 -7.86 -9.36 -12.03
N MET A 67 -8.91 -8.55 -11.90
CA MET A 67 -9.26 -7.51 -12.86
C MET A 67 -8.49 -6.24 -12.51
N GLY A 68 -7.97 -5.55 -13.52
CA GLY A 68 -7.18 -4.34 -13.33
C GLY A 68 -8.00 -3.23 -12.66
N VAL A 69 -7.90 -3.11 -11.33
CA VAL A 69 -8.48 -1.99 -10.60
C VAL A 69 -7.51 -0.82 -10.57
N SER A 70 -8.01 0.38 -10.85
CA SER A 70 -7.25 1.62 -10.70
C SER A 70 -7.68 2.37 -9.43
N LEU A 71 -6.84 3.30 -8.99
CA LEU A 71 -7.21 4.23 -7.92
C LEU A 71 -8.42 5.09 -8.32
N ALA A 72 -8.50 5.49 -9.61
CA ALA A 72 -9.64 6.25 -10.13
C ALA A 72 -10.98 5.50 -9.95
N ASP A 73 -10.96 4.18 -10.06
CA ASP A 73 -12.15 3.36 -9.82
C ASP A 73 -12.51 3.31 -8.33
N LEU A 74 -11.51 3.22 -7.44
CA LEU A 74 -11.71 3.13 -5.99
C LEU A 74 -12.21 4.43 -5.36
N VAL A 75 -11.73 5.59 -5.85
CA VAL A 75 -12.11 6.89 -5.29
C VAL A 75 -13.31 7.54 -5.99
N GLY A 76 -13.97 6.81 -6.89
CA GLY A 76 -15.19 7.28 -7.56
C GLY A 76 -14.96 8.30 -8.69
N ASP A 77 -13.73 8.43 -9.20
CA ASP A 77 -13.44 9.27 -10.39
C ASP A 77 -13.96 8.61 -11.68
N ARG A 78 -14.19 7.31 -11.65
CA ARG A 78 -14.86 6.53 -12.70
C ARG A 78 -16.10 5.85 -12.12
N ASP A 79 -17.15 5.79 -12.89
CA ASP A 79 -18.45 5.21 -12.48
C ASP A 79 -18.45 3.67 -12.61
N ASN A 80 -17.40 3.02 -12.11
CA ASN A 80 -17.20 1.57 -12.26
C ASN A 80 -17.62 0.77 -11.00
N GLY A 81 -17.91 1.43 -9.88
CA GLY A 81 -18.43 0.81 -8.64
C GLY A 81 -17.62 -0.41 -8.21
N VAL A 82 -16.30 -0.27 -8.06
CA VAL A 82 -15.42 -1.40 -7.72
C VAL A 82 -15.84 -2.02 -6.40
N ARG A 83 -15.99 -3.33 -6.45
CA ARG A 83 -16.29 -4.16 -5.29
C ARG A 83 -15.28 -5.27 -5.17
N PHE A 84 -15.03 -5.67 -3.95
CA PHE A 84 -14.18 -6.80 -3.63
C PHE A 84 -15.04 -7.95 -3.11
N SER A 85 -14.67 -9.17 -3.47
CA SER A 85 -15.32 -10.35 -2.92
C SER A 85 -14.81 -10.59 -1.50
N TYR A 86 -15.70 -10.46 -0.52
CA TYR A 86 -15.40 -10.68 0.88
C TYR A 86 -16.52 -11.47 1.55
N GLN A 87 -16.18 -12.62 2.16
CA GLN A 87 -17.13 -13.54 2.80
C GLN A 87 -18.31 -13.97 1.90
N GLY A 88 -18.05 -14.08 0.58
CA GLY A 88 -19.05 -14.47 -0.41
C GLY A 88 -19.96 -13.36 -0.91
N GLU A 89 -19.72 -12.12 -0.52
CA GLU A 89 -20.43 -10.93 -0.97
C GLU A 89 -19.49 -9.95 -1.68
N GLU A 90 -20.03 -9.22 -2.66
CA GLU A 90 -19.32 -8.14 -3.34
C GLU A 90 -19.57 -6.82 -2.61
N ARG A 91 -18.53 -6.23 -2.01
CA ARG A 91 -18.64 -5.06 -1.13
C ARG A 91 -17.63 -3.96 -1.49
N PRO A 92 -17.95 -2.68 -1.22
CA PRO A 92 -16.97 -1.60 -1.27
C PRO A 92 -15.78 -1.85 -0.31
N LEU A 93 -14.62 -1.30 -0.65
CA LEU A 93 -13.40 -1.46 0.17
C LEU A 93 -13.59 -0.92 1.58
N GLU A 94 -14.19 0.26 1.71
CA GLU A 94 -14.41 0.94 2.98
C GLU A 94 -15.27 0.11 3.94
N ASP A 95 -16.33 -0.53 3.43
CA ASP A 95 -17.21 -1.38 4.22
C ASP A 95 -16.48 -2.61 4.75
N ILE A 96 -15.58 -3.18 3.93
CA ILE A 96 -14.75 -4.33 4.32
C ILE A 96 -13.73 -3.92 5.36
N VAL A 97 -13.07 -2.77 5.18
CA VAL A 97 -12.09 -2.25 6.13
C VAL A 97 -12.75 -1.91 7.46
N ALA A 98 -13.97 -1.35 7.45
CA ALA A 98 -14.74 -1.11 8.68
C ALA A 98 -15.07 -2.41 9.43
N ASP A 99 -15.41 -3.48 8.71
CA ASP A 99 -15.76 -4.77 9.31
C ASP A 99 -14.54 -5.53 9.87
N ILE A 100 -13.43 -5.55 9.12
CA ILE A 100 -12.18 -6.20 9.54
C ILE A 100 -11.55 -5.43 10.71
N ALA A 101 -11.69 -4.11 10.71
CA ALA A 101 -11.00 -3.18 11.61
C ALA A 101 -9.50 -3.52 11.74
N PRO A 102 -8.76 -3.52 10.60
CA PRO A 102 -7.36 -3.90 10.61
C PRO A 102 -6.51 -2.83 11.33
N ARG A 103 -5.41 -3.25 11.93
CA ARG A 103 -4.43 -2.30 12.50
C ARG A 103 -3.71 -1.52 11.38
N ARG A 104 -3.43 -2.21 10.26
CA ARG A 104 -2.69 -1.66 9.12
C ARG A 104 -3.33 -2.10 7.80
N VAL A 105 -3.36 -1.17 6.85
CA VAL A 105 -3.73 -1.45 5.46
C VAL A 105 -2.53 -1.17 4.57
N PHE A 106 -2.02 -2.21 3.90
CA PHE A 106 -0.95 -2.10 2.92
C PHE A 106 -1.54 -1.95 1.52
N LEU A 107 -1.17 -0.90 0.79
CA LEU A 107 -1.73 -0.55 -0.51
C LEU A 107 -0.67 -0.68 -1.61
N LEU A 108 -0.95 -1.48 -2.63
CA LEU A 108 -0.14 -1.61 -3.85
C LEU A 108 -1.04 -1.43 -5.08
N LEU A 109 -1.08 -0.23 -5.61
CA LEU A 109 -1.97 0.23 -6.67
C LEU A 109 -1.27 1.24 -7.59
N GLY A 110 -1.94 1.72 -8.64
CA GLY A 110 -1.48 2.83 -9.48
C GLY A 110 -0.95 2.43 -10.86
N LEU A 111 -0.49 1.20 -11.07
CA LEU A 111 -0.06 0.74 -12.41
C LEU A 111 -1.21 0.72 -13.41
N ASN A 112 -2.40 0.38 -12.97
CA ASN A 112 -3.59 0.40 -13.83
C ASN A 112 -4.03 1.81 -14.17
N ASP A 113 -3.79 2.80 -13.30
CA ASP A 113 -3.98 4.22 -13.63
C ASP A 113 -3.03 4.63 -14.76
N LEU A 114 -1.74 4.28 -14.66
CA LEU A 114 -0.76 4.55 -15.72
C LEU A 114 -1.08 3.85 -17.06
N ALA A 115 -1.57 2.61 -16.99
CA ALA A 115 -1.80 1.80 -18.18
C ALA A 115 -3.10 2.17 -18.90
N SER A 116 -4.15 2.54 -18.17
CA SER A 116 -5.49 2.77 -18.72
C SER A 116 -5.74 4.21 -19.16
N ASP A 117 -5.06 5.19 -18.58
CA ASP A 117 -5.19 6.58 -19.01
C ASP A 117 -4.27 6.86 -20.21
N GLN A 118 -4.78 7.53 -21.24
CA GLN A 118 -3.99 7.86 -22.44
C GLN A 118 -2.84 8.83 -22.13
N ASP A 119 -3.06 9.73 -21.18
CA ASP A 119 -2.09 10.73 -20.73
C ASP A 119 -2.15 10.91 -19.21
N PRO A 120 -1.68 9.93 -18.43
CA PRO A 120 -1.79 9.96 -16.99
C PRO A 120 -0.96 11.10 -16.39
N VAL A 121 -1.53 11.77 -15.41
CA VAL A 121 -0.88 12.83 -14.64
C VAL A 121 -0.52 12.26 -13.27
N ILE A 122 0.77 12.20 -12.95
CA ILE A 122 1.28 11.59 -11.72
C ILE A 122 0.70 12.24 -10.48
N THR A 123 0.58 13.58 -10.45
CA THR A 123 -0.01 14.29 -9.31
C THR A 123 -1.47 13.94 -9.06
N ASP A 124 -2.23 13.57 -10.10
CA ASP A 124 -3.61 13.14 -9.95
C ASP A 124 -3.68 11.74 -9.33
N ILE A 125 -2.79 10.82 -9.76
CA ILE A 125 -2.69 9.48 -9.18
C ILE A 125 -2.29 9.57 -7.70
N VAL A 126 -1.32 10.40 -7.37
CA VAL A 126 -0.90 10.68 -5.99
C VAL A 126 -2.06 11.27 -5.17
N GLY A 127 -2.82 12.21 -5.74
CA GLY A 127 -4.00 12.80 -5.10
C GLY A 127 -5.12 11.76 -4.85
N ARG A 128 -5.27 10.77 -5.73
CA ARG A 128 -6.18 9.64 -5.52
C ARG A 128 -5.76 8.78 -4.33
N TYR A 129 -4.47 8.54 -4.14
CA TYR A 129 -3.97 7.83 -2.96
C TYR A 129 -4.33 8.54 -1.67
N ILE A 130 -4.14 9.86 -1.60
CA ILE A 130 -4.53 10.65 -0.42
C ILE A 130 -6.02 10.49 -0.12
N ARG A 131 -6.89 10.65 -1.14
CA ARG A 131 -8.34 10.47 -0.97
C ARG A 131 -8.73 9.06 -0.52
N LEU A 132 -8.06 8.04 -1.05
CA LEU A 132 -8.29 6.65 -0.62
C LEU A 132 -7.91 6.47 0.85
N ILE A 133 -6.75 6.95 1.27
CA ILE A 133 -6.30 6.89 2.66
C ILE A 133 -7.27 7.61 3.59
N ASP A 134 -7.72 8.81 3.23
CA ASP A 134 -8.71 9.58 4.01
C ASP A 134 -10.04 8.80 4.14
N SER A 135 -10.49 8.15 3.06
CA SER A 135 -11.69 7.32 3.05
C SER A 135 -11.55 6.12 3.98
N LEU A 136 -10.42 5.40 3.92
CA LEU A 136 -10.16 4.24 4.78
C LEU A 136 -10.04 4.65 6.26
N GLN A 137 -9.38 5.76 6.56
CA GLN A 137 -9.28 6.29 7.93
C GLN A 137 -10.62 6.81 8.47
N THR A 138 -11.50 7.26 7.58
CA THR A 138 -12.89 7.60 7.95
C THR A 138 -13.68 6.35 8.28
N ALA A 139 -13.55 5.29 7.50
CA ALA A 139 -14.24 4.02 7.70
C ALA A 139 -13.71 3.24 8.92
N CYS A 140 -12.41 3.33 9.19
CA CYS A 140 -11.73 2.67 10.32
C CYS A 140 -10.78 3.67 11.01
N PRO A 141 -11.28 4.47 11.98
CA PRO A 141 -10.46 5.44 12.69
C PRO A 141 -9.27 4.81 13.41
N GLY A 142 -8.07 5.35 13.16
CA GLY A 142 -6.82 4.86 13.75
C GLY A 142 -6.09 3.80 12.92
N VAL A 143 -6.64 3.38 11.77
CA VAL A 143 -5.93 2.50 10.85
C VAL A 143 -4.66 3.19 10.29
N GLU A 144 -3.54 2.49 10.32
CA GLU A 144 -2.31 2.92 9.67
C GLU A 144 -2.32 2.46 8.21
N CYS A 145 -2.23 3.38 7.25
CA CYS A 145 -2.07 3.03 5.84
C CYS A 145 -0.58 3.05 5.47
N VAL A 146 -0.12 2.00 4.80
CA VAL A 146 1.27 1.81 4.34
C VAL A 146 1.25 1.65 2.83
N ILE A 147 2.05 2.42 2.11
CA ILE A 147 2.17 2.30 0.66
C ILE A 147 3.28 1.30 0.33
N ILE A 148 3.04 0.40 -0.62
CA ILE A 148 4.09 -0.42 -1.23
C ILE A 148 4.36 0.16 -2.62
N THR A 149 5.62 0.47 -2.93
CA THR A 149 6.00 1.00 -4.25
C THR A 149 5.81 -0.04 -5.34
N ASN A 150 5.40 0.44 -6.52
CA ASN A 150 5.07 -0.42 -7.65
C ASN A 150 6.32 -1.06 -8.27
N PRO A 151 6.23 -2.31 -8.74
CA PRO A 151 7.33 -2.95 -9.47
C PRO A 151 7.56 -2.29 -10.83
N PRO A 152 8.80 -2.32 -11.36
CA PRO A 152 9.04 -2.00 -12.75
C PRO A 152 8.48 -3.10 -13.66
N LYS A 153 8.35 -2.81 -14.96
CA LYS A 153 8.10 -3.83 -15.99
C LYS A 153 9.41 -4.36 -16.58
N VAL A 154 9.35 -5.48 -17.29
CA VAL A 154 10.51 -5.97 -18.04
C VAL A 154 10.97 -4.97 -19.10
N ALA A 155 12.21 -5.07 -19.55
CA ALA A 155 12.80 -4.16 -20.55
C ALA A 155 12.15 -4.25 -21.94
N SER A 156 11.28 -5.21 -22.19
CA SER A 156 10.56 -5.38 -23.45
C SER A 156 9.77 -4.13 -23.85
N GLN A 157 9.74 -3.84 -25.16
CA GLN A 157 8.88 -2.80 -25.76
C GLN A 157 7.43 -3.26 -25.97
N TRP A 158 7.13 -4.52 -25.68
CA TRP A 158 5.79 -5.06 -25.85
C TRP A 158 4.79 -4.40 -24.89
N LEU A 159 3.67 -3.98 -25.44
CA LEU A 159 2.52 -3.47 -24.67
C LEU A 159 1.30 -4.30 -25.06
N PRO A 160 0.58 -4.86 -24.11
CA PRO A 160 -0.66 -5.56 -24.37
C PRO A 160 -1.72 -4.65 -25.02
N ASP A 161 -2.64 -5.22 -25.79
CA ASP A 161 -3.69 -4.47 -26.49
C ASP A 161 -4.61 -3.67 -25.55
N TYR A 162 -4.78 -4.13 -24.30
CA TYR A 162 -5.57 -3.42 -23.29
C TYR A 162 -4.87 -2.17 -22.74
N THR A 163 -3.58 -1.97 -23.00
CA THR A 163 -2.85 -0.80 -22.52
C THR A 163 -3.16 0.42 -23.39
N ALA A 164 -3.94 1.36 -22.86
CA ALA A 164 -4.32 2.58 -23.58
C ALA A 164 -3.15 3.57 -23.68
N ASN A 165 -2.32 3.68 -22.64
CA ASN A 165 -1.15 4.54 -22.63
C ASN A 165 0.01 3.91 -23.37
N ARG A 166 0.32 4.44 -24.57
CA ARG A 166 1.43 3.94 -25.40
C ARG A 166 2.83 4.36 -24.88
N ARG A 167 2.88 5.26 -23.90
CA ARG A 167 4.12 5.65 -23.20
C ARG A 167 4.36 4.83 -21.93
N PHE A 168 3.46 3.89 -21.59
CA PHE A 168 3.58 3.07 -20.39
C PHE A 168 4.88 2.27 -20.40
N GLY A 169 5.81 2.68 -19.55
CA GLY A 169 7.15 2.10 -19.46
C GLY A 169 7.83 2.47 -18.14
N ASN A 170 9.05 1.97 -17.93
CA ASN A 170 9.75 2.11 -16.67
C ASN A 170 10.05 3.56 -16.26
N ALA A 171 10.27 4.47 -17.22
CA ALA A 171 10.42 5.89 -16.89
C ALA A 171 9.17 6.46 -16.20
N LEU A 172 7.97 6.14 -16.72
CA LEU A 172 6.72 6.61 -16.14
C LEU A 172 6.40 5.92 -14.80
N ILE A 173 6.76 4.63 -14.67
CA ILE A 173 6.66 3.91 -13.39
C ILE A 173 7.58 4.54 -12.34
N GLN A 174 8.82 4.90 -12.71
CA GLN A 174 9.74 5.60 -11.82
C GLN A 174 9.17 6.96 -11.37
N GLU A 175 8.59 7.73 -12.29
CA GLU A 175 7.93 9.00 -11.94
C GLU A 175 6.79 8.79 -10.92
N LEU A 176 6.01 7.71 -11.07
CA LEU A 176 4.98 7.36 -10.08
C LEU A 176 5.60 7.00 -8.72
N VAL A 177 6.63 6.17 -8.70
CA VAL A 177 7.33 5.77 -7.47
C VAL A 177 7.91 6.99 -6.76
N ASP A 178 8.56 7.90 -7.50
CA ASP A 178 9.11 9.14 -6.97
C ASP A 178 8.00 10.02 -6.37
N GLY A 179 6.90 10.20 -7.09
CA GLY A 179 5.74 10.95 -6.62
C GLY A 179 5.11 10.36 -5.36
N LEU A 180 4.95 9.03 -5.30
CA LEU A 180 4.41 8.34 -4.12
C LEU A 180 5.34 8.47 -2.91
N THR A 181 6.65 8.26 -3.10
CA THR A 181 7.62 8.36 -2.00
C THR A 181 7.75 9.79 -1.48
N GLN A 182 7.66 10.79 -2.36
CA GLN A 182 7.60 12.19 -1.96
C GLN A 182 6.34 12.47 -1.14
N MET A 183 5.16 12.09 -1.64
CA MET A 183 3.89 12.24 -0.93
C MET A 183 3.91 11.58 0.45
N CYS A 184 4.45 10.36 0.54
CA CYS A 184 4.58 9.64 1.81
C CYS A 184 5.43 10.43 2.82
N ARG A 185 6.59 10.96 2.39
CA ARG A 185 7.45 11.78 3.26
C ARG A 185 6.78 13.07 3.71
N GLU A 186 6.11 13.77 2.80
CA GLU A 186 5.44 15.06 3.10
C GLU A 186 4.25 14.90 4.06
N ASN A 187 3.56 13.75 4.03
CA ASN A 187 2.37 13.48 4.83
C ASN A 187 2.64 12.52 6.01
N ASN A 188 3.89 12.14 6.27
CA ASN A 188 4.28 11.15 7.30
C ASN A 188 3.55 9.81 7.13
N ILE A 189 3.28 9.40 5.91
CA ILE A 189 2.71 8.08 5.57
C ILE A 189 3.87 7.10 5.42
N PRO A 190 3.85 5.97 6.14
CA PRO A 190 4.87 4.94 5.97
C PRO A 190 4.79 4.30 4.59
N TYR A 191 5.95 3.92 4.05
CA TYR A 191 6.02 3.20 2.77
C TYR A 191 7.12 2.14 2.76
N VAL A 192 6.87 1.09 1.99
CA VAL A 192 7.82 0.00 1.70
C VAL A 192 8.37 0.21 0.30
N ASP A 193 9.68 0.35 0.19
CA ASP A 193 10.33 0.50 -1.12
C ASP A 193 10.64 -0.88 -1.72
N ALA A 194 9.64 -1.47 -2.36
CA ALA A 194 9.80 -2.71 -3.11
C ALA A 194 10.41 -2.49 -4.51
N TYR A 195 10.31 -1.28 -5.06
CA TYR A 195 10.82 -0.96 -6.39
C TYR A 195 12.33 -1.15 -6.49
N GLU A 196 13.09 -0.65 -5.50
CA GLU A 196 14.55 -0.77 -5.49
C GLU A 196 15.03 -2.22 -5.51
N GLY A 197 14.39 -3.12 -4.76
CA GLY A 197 14.72 -4.55 -4.73
C GLY A 197 14.34 -5.29 -6.01
N LEU A 198 13.35 -4.78 -6.74
CA LEU A 198 12.83 -5.43 -7.95
C LEU A 198 13.48 -4.96 -9.26
N LYS A 199 14.18 -3.83 -9.28
CA LYS A 199 14.81 -3.32 -10.50
C LYS A 199 16.23 -3.84 -10.66
N ASN A 200 16.63 -4.07 -11.91
CA ASN A 200 18.02 -4.27 -12.30
C ASN A 200 18.73 -2.91 -12.51
N GLU A 201 20.00 -2.96 -12.88
CA GLU A 201 20.84 -1.78 -13.17
C GLU A 201 20.29 -0.85 -14.26
N ASN A 202 19.39 -1.35 -15.12
CA ASN A 202 18.75 -0.60 -16.19
C ASN A 202 17.35 -0.09 -15.78
N GLY A 203 16.95 -0.22 -14.52
CA GLY A 203 15.64 0.20 -14.00
C GLY A 203 14.47 -0.68 -14.46
N ALA A 204 14.73 -1.91 -14.90
CA ALA A 204 13.72 -2.84 -15.39
C ALA A 204 13.58 -4.07 -14.48
N LEU A 205 12.40 -4.69 -14.49
CA LEU A 205 12.18 -5.98 -13.84
C LEU A 205 13.03 -7.06 -14.52
N PRO A 206 13.87 -7.81 -13.77
CA PRO A 206 14.56 -8.97 -14.32
C PRO A 206 13.57 -10.03 -14.82
N ASP A 207 13.85 -10.66 -15.95
CA ASP A 207 13.03 -11.76 -16.48
C ASP A 207 12.87 -12.89 -15.46
N ALA A 208 13.90 -13.13 -14.62
CA ALA A 208 13.86 -14.11 -13.53
C ALA A 208 12.77 -13.84 -12.48
N TYR A 209 12.32 -12.60 -12.33
CA TYR A 209 11.29 -12.18 -11.38
C TYR A 209 9.90 -12.05 -12.03
N CYS A 210 9.83 -12.16 -13.36
CA CYS A 210 8.61 -11.96 -14.12
C CYS A 210 7.97 -13.28 -14.52
N ARG A 211 6.61 -13.33 -14.45
CA ARG A 211 5.83 -14.51 -14.81
C ARG A 211 5.39 -14.52 -16.27
N ASP A 212 5.08 -13.36 -16.81
CA ASP A 212 4.38 -13.22 -18.10
C ASP A 212 5.21 -12.49 -19.18
N GLY A 213 6.47 -12.17 -18.88
CA GLY A 213 7.31 -11.39 -19.77
C GLY A 213 6.88 -9.92 -19.90
N TYR A 214 6.07 -9.42 -18.94
CA TYR A 214 5.56 -8.06 -18.96
C TYR A 214 5.75 -7.34 -17.63
N ILE A 215 4.95 -7.65 -16.60
CA ILE A 215 4.95 -6.92 -15.34
C ILE A 215 4.58 -7.77 -14.11
N HIS A 216 3.89 -8.91 -14.30
CA HIS A 216 3.45 -9.71 -13.17
C HIS A 216 4.60 -10.48 -12.56
N LEU A 217 4.69 -10.42 -11.23
CA LEU A 217 5.72 -11.11 -10.47
C LEU A 217 5.48 -12.64 -10.49
N ASN A 218 6.56 -13.40 -10.59
CA ASN A 218 6.57 -14.81 -10.22
C ASN A 218 6.91 -14.96 -8.73
N HIS A 219 7.07 -16.18 -8.22
CA HIS A 219 7.38 -16.42 -6.82
C HIS A 219 8.70 -15.78 -6.36
N GLN A 220 9.72 -15.70 -7.23
CA GLN A 220 10.98 -15.05 -6.88
C GLN A 220 10.82 -13.54 -6.75
N GLY A 221 10.08 -12.90 -7.67
CA GLY A 221 9.77 -11.48 -7.57
C GLY A 221 8.86 -11.16 -6.37
N ALA A 222 7.89 -12.03 -6.07
CA ALA A 222 7.04 -11.87 -4.89
C ALA A 222 7.84 -12.01 -3.58
N ALA A 223 8.85 -12.91 -3.54
CA ALA A 223 9.75 -13.05 -2.40
C ALA A 223 10.50 -11.74 -2.10
N VAL A 224 11.00 -11.04 -3.12
CA VAL A 224 11.68 -9.75 -2.96
C VAL A 224 10.78 -8.70 -2.30
N VAL A 225 9.49 -8.66 -2.68
CA VAL A 225 8.52 -7.75 -2.03
C VAL A 225 8.31 -8.12 -0.56
N VAL A 226 8.21 -9.42 -0.27
CA VAL A 226 8.02 -9.90 1.11
C VAL A 226 9.25 -9.60 1.96
N GLU A 227 10.46 -9.82 1.44
CA GLU A 227 11.71 -9.44 2.12
C GLU A 227 11.74 -7.93 2.45
N ALA A 228 11.28 -7.07 1.52
CA ALA A 228 11.19 -5.63 1.77
C ALA A 228 10.15 -5.30 2.86
N LEU A 229 9.03 -6.03 2.91
CA LEU A 229 8.01 -5.90 3.97
C LEU A 229 8.57 -6.31 5.34
N GLU A 230 9.28 -7.43 5.42
CA GLU A 230 9.88 -7.92 6.67
C GLU A 230 10.97 -6.93 7.16
N ALA A 231 11.85 -6.47 6.28
CA ALA A 231 12.86 -5.46 6.62
C ALA A 231 12.22 -4.13 7.08
N PHE A 232 11.11 -3.74 6.49
CA PHE A 232 10.35 -2.57 6.94
C PHE A 232 9.78 -2.76 8.35
N ALA A 233 9.24 -3.95 8.65
CA ALA A 233 8.69 -4.27 9.96
C ALA A 233 9.76 -4.29 11.06
N GLU A 234 10.96 -4.82 10.76
CA GLU A 234 12.11 -4.85 11.69
C GLU A 234 12.61 -3.45 12.08
N GLY A 235 12.36 -2.45 11.24
CA GLY A 235 12.73 -1.05 11.46
C GLY A 235 11.71 -0.23 12.26
N ARG A 236 10.60 -0.85 12.69
CA ARG A 236 9.48 -0.18 13.40
C ARG A 236 9.42 -0.60 14.84
#